data_4334e59e94eb7f280cf459e5e413a3d3
#
_entry.id   4334e59e94eb7f280cf459e5e413a3d3
#
_cell.length_a   1.000
_cell.length_b   1.000
_cell.length_c   1.000
_cell.angle_alpha   90.00
_cell.angle_beta   90.00
_cell.angle_gamma   90.00
#
_symmetry.space_group_name_H-M   'P 1'
#
loop_
_entity.id
_entity.type
_entity.pdbx_description
1 polymer ?
#
loop_
_entity_poly.entity_id
_entity_poly.type
_entity_poly.pdbx_seq_one_letter_code
_entity_poly.pdbx_strand_id
1 'polypeptide(L)'
;MRERKDFCTECRRETSYTLKKIKINQTIREKEYTFEITAAFCNECGGEMGIPGLMDYNMKEIDEQYRKAEEIITVEDIERLMKLYNIGKAPLSLALGFGEVTITRYLAGQVPSKEYSDIMLHALASAS
;
A
#
# COMPACT_ATOMS: atom_id res chain seq x y z
N MET A 1 -21.26 -5.67 19.97
CA MET A 1 -20.67 -5.64 18.62
C MET A 1 -21.68 -5.18 17.60
N ARG A 2 -21.34 -4.21 16.80
CA ARG A 2 -22.20 -3.81 15.70
C ARG A 2 -22.06 -4.80 14.56
N GLU A 3 -23.17 -5.36 14.13
CA GLU A 3 -23.21 -6.17 12.94
C GLU A 3 -22.90 -5.32 11.72
N ARG A 4 -22.01 -5.81 10.86
CA ARG A 4 -21.69 -5.12 9.60
C ARG A 4 -22.71 -5.51 8.55
N LYS A 5 -23.37 -4.52 7.96
CA LYS A 5 -24.39 -4.74 6.95
C LYS A 5 -24.16 -3.85 5.74
N ASP A 6 -24.40 -4.39 4.56
CA ASP A 6 -24.41 -3.64 3.32
C ASP A 6 -25.30 -4.35 2.31
N PHE A 7 -25.51 -3.70 1.17
CA PHE A 7 -26.38 -4.26 0.13
C PHE A 7 -25.68 -5.42 -0.58
N CYS A 8 -26.35 -6.57 -0.59
CA CYS A 8 -25.91 -7.75 -1.33
C CYS A 8 -26.64 -7.82 -2.68
N THR A 9 -25.90 -7.79 -3.78
CA THR A 9 -26.49 -7.79 -5.14
C THR A 9 -27.16 -9.12 -5.47
N GLU A 10 -26.69 -10.22 -4.89
CA GLU A 10 -27.31 -11.54 -5.09
C GLU A 10 -28.61 -11.70 -4.30
N CYS A 11 -28.62 -11.25 -3.04
CA CYS A 11 -29.81 -11.28 -2.21
C CYS A 11 -30.77 -10.13 -2.53
N ARG A 12 -30.30 -9.09 -3.20
CA ARG A 12 -31.04 -7.87 -3.53
C ARG A 12 -31.64 -7.16 -2.33
N ARG A 13 -30.91 -7.18 -1.23
CA ARG A 13 -31.28 -6.51 0.01
C ARG A 13 -30.06 -6.32 0.90
N GLU A 14 -30.24 -5.56 1.96
CA GLU A 14 -29.20 -5.37 2.93
C GLU A 14 -29.02 -6.66 3.75
N THR A 15 -27.80 -7.15 3.81
CA THR A 15 -27.47 -8.36 4.58
C THR A 15 -26.23 -8.11 5.43
N SER A 16 -26.06 -8.89 6.48
CA SER A 16 -24.82 -8.89 7.22
C SER A 16 -23.73 -9.60 6.42
N TYR A 17 -22.47 -9.24 6.65
CA TYR A 17 -21.35 -9.84 5.96
C TYR A 17 -20.18 -10.08 6.90
N THR A 18 -19.28 -10.96 6.49
CA THR A 18 -18.06 -11.28 7.23
C THR A 18 -16.86 -10.91 6.36
N LEU A 19 -15.88 -10.25 6.97
CA LEU A 19 -14.61 -9.96 6.32
C LEU A 19 -13.66 -11.14 6.52
N LYS A 20 -13.06 -11.60 5.43
CA LYS A 20 -12.10 -12.70 5.46
C LYS A 20 -10.86 -12.31 4.66
N LYS A 21 -9.70 -12.75 5.12
CA LYS A 21 -8.47 -12.58 4.37
C LYS A 21 -8.33 -13.69 3.36
N ILE A 22 -8.08 -13.33 2.12
CA ILE A 22 -7.87 -14.28 1.02
C ILE A 22 -6.55 -13.98 0.32
N LYS A 23 -6.00 -14.97 -0.34
CA LYS A 23 -4.78 -14.81 -1.11
C LYS A 23 -5.11 -14.69 -2.58
N ILE A 24 -4.52 -13.71 -3.25
CA ILE A 24 -4.65 -13.54 -4.70
C ILE A 24 -3.27 -13.60 -5.33
N ASN A 25 -3.21 -14.09 -6.56
CA ASN A 25 -1.99 -14.10 -7.35
C ASN A 25 -2.06 -12.96 -8.36
N GLN A 26 -0.99 -12.20 -8.44
CA GLN A 26 -0.92 -11.07 -9.37
C GLN A 26 0.47 -11.02 -9.99
N THR A 27 0.52 -10.76 -11.30
CA THR A 27 1.79 -10.60 -12.02
C THR A 27 2.10 -9.12 -12.17
N ILE A 28 3.25 -8.70 -11.66
CA ILE A 28 3.73 -7.33 -11.77
C ILE A 28 5.13 -7.39 -12.37
N ARG A 29 5.33 -6.71 -13.49
CA ARG A 29 6.63 -6.66 -14.19
C ARG A 29 7.22 -8.06 -14.43
N GLU A 30 6.39 -8.97 -14.93
CA GLU A 30 6.78 -10.36 -15.28
C GLU A 30 7.11 -11.26 -14.08
N LYS A 31 6.92 -10.78 -12.85
CA LYS A 31 7.04 -11.60 -11.63
C LYS A 31 5.68 -11.89 -11.04
N GLU A 32 5.51 -13.11 -10.55
CA GLU A 32 4.29 -13.50 -9.87
C GLU A 32 4.40 -13.21 -8.38
N TYR A 33 3.36 -12.61 -7.83
CA TYR A 33 3.26 -12.31 -6.39
C TYR A 33 1.98 -12.89 -5.84
N THR A 34 2.02 -13.31 -4.60
CA THR A 34 0.83 -13.68 -3.84
C THR A 34 0.60 -12.62 -2.78
N PHE A 35 -0.54 -11.95 -2.86
CA PHE A 35 -0.91 -10.92 -1.89
C PHE A 35 -2.08 -11.38 -1.04
N GLU A 36 -2.09 -10.95 0.21
CA GLU A 36 -3.20 -11.18 1.11
C GLU A 36 -4.07 -9.93 1.12
N ILE A 37 -5.33 -10.08 0.77
CA ILE A 37 -6.31 -8.99 0.77
C ILE A 37 -7.51 -9.36 1.62
N THR A 38 -8.36 -8.38 1.90
CA THR A 38 -9.59 -8.60 2.65
C THR A 38 -10.77 -8.60 1.68
N ALA A 39 -11.61 -9.62 1.77
CA ALA A 39 -12.84 -9.72 0.99
C ALA A 39 -14.03 -9.83 1.93
N ALA A 40 -15.18 -9.31 1.50
CA ALA A 40 -16.42 -9.38 2.25
C ALA A 40 -17.33 -10.43 1.63
N PHE A 41 -17.92 -11.27 2.47
CA PHE A 41 -18.82 -12.34 2.02
C PHE A 41 -20.15 -12.24 2.73
N CYS A 42 -21.23 -12.32 1.97
CA CYS A 42 -22.58 -12.28 2.49
C CYS A 42 -22.80 -13.48 3.44
N ASN A 43 -23.35 -13.23 4.63
CA ASN A 43 -23.64 -14.29 5.58
C ASN A 43 -24.82 -15.16 5.17
N GLU A 44 -25.62 -14.72 4.23
CA GLU A 44 -26.81 -15.46 3.79
C GLU A 44 -26.57 -16.28 2.52
N CYS A 45 -25.97 -15.71 1.48
CA CYS A 45 -25.73 -16.42 0.23
C CYS A 45 -24.28 -16.87 0.04
N GLY A 46 -23.36 -16.38 0.87
CA GLY A 46 -21.95 -16.71 0.74
C GLY A 46 -21.21 -16.00 -0.39
N GLY A 47 -21.89 -15.17 -1.17
CA GLY A 47 -21.29 -14.47 -2.29
C GLY A 47 -20.42 -13.30 -1.85
N GLU A 48 -19.43 -12.97 -2.67
CA GLU A 48 -18.56 -11.83 -2.41
C GLU A 48 -19.34 -10.53 -2.58
N MET A 49 -19.15 -9.60 -1.65
CA MET A 49 -19.83 -8.31 -1.65
C MET A 49 -18.85 -7.16 -1.89
N GLY A 50 -19.27 -6.17 -2.67
CA GLY A 50 -18.53 -4.93 -2.84
C GLY A 50 -18.85 -3.97 -1.70
N ILE A 51 -17.87 -3.67 -0.87
CA ILE A 51 -18.05 -2.79 0.29
C ILE A 51 -17.33 -1.46 0.02
N PRO A 52 -17.99 -0.31 0.24
CA PRO A 52 -17.34 0.98 0.05
C PRO A 52 -16.04 1.11 0.85
N GLY A 53 -14.99 1.58 0.20
CA GLY A 53 -13.69 1.78 0.83
C GLY A 53 -12.82 0.53 0.90
N LEU A 54 -13.36 -0.65 0.67
CA LEU A 54 -12.61 -1.90 0.78
C LEU A 54 -11.56 -2.02 -0.34
N MET A 55 -11.89 -1.57 -1.55
CA MET A 55 -10.96 -1.59 -2.67
C MET A 55 -9.72 -0.72 -2.38
N ASP A 56 -9.94 0.49 -1.87
CA ASP A 56 -8.84 1.40 -1.52
C ASP A 56 -7.96 0.81 -0.42
N TYR A 57 -8.59 0.20 0.59
CA TYR A 57 -7.88 -0.50 1.65
C TYR A 57 -7.01 -1.62 1.09
N ASN A 58 -7.56 -2.44 0.19
CA ASN A 58 -6.83 -3.56 -0.41
C ASN A 58 -5.69 -3.09 -1.31
N MET A 59 -5.88 -2.00 -2.06
CA MET A 59 -4.83 -1.43 -2.89
C MET A 59 -3.64 -0.97 -2.04
N LYS A 60 -3.91 -0.37 -0.89
CA LYS A 60 -2.89 0.04 0.04
C LYS A 60 -2.15 -1.17 0.63
N GLU A 61 -2.88 -2.23 0.99
CA GLU A 61 -2.29 -3.47 1.49
C GLU A 61 -1.40 -4.15 0.45
N ILE A 62 -1.84 -4.18 -0.80
CA ILE A 62 -1.05 -4.72 -1.91
C ILE A 62 0.23 -3.91 -2.09
N ASP A 63 0.14 -2.59 -2.08
CA ASP A 63 1.30 -1.72 -2.22
C ASP A 63 2.32 -1.96 -1.11
N GLU A 64 1.87 -2.06 0.13
CA GLU A 64 2.75 -2.33 1.27
C GLU A 64 3.42 -3.70 1.16
N GLN A 65 2.68 -4.73 0.77
CA GLN A 65 3.23 -6.08 0.58
C GLN A 65 4.22 -6.13 -0.58
N TYR A 66 3.93 -5.43 -1.67
CA TYR A 66 4.83 -5.34 -2.82
C TYR A 66 6.15 -4.66 -2.43
N ARG A 67 6.08 -3.54 -1.74
CA ARG A 67 7.28 -2.82 -1.27
C ARG A 67 8.11 -3.68 -0.33
N LYS A 68 7.46 -4.42 0.55
CA LYS A 68 8.14 -5.32 1.47
C LYS A 68 8.81 -6.48 0.74
N ALA A 69 8.13 -7.07 -0.25
CA ALA A 69 8.67 -8.18 -1.03
C ALA A 69 9.88 -7.77 -1.87
N GLU A 70 9.86 -6.55 -2.43
CA GLU A 70 10.95 -6.02 -3.26
C GLU A 70 11.97 -5.22 -2.45
N GLU A 71 11.79 -5.11 -1.15
CA GLU A 71 12.64 -4.30 -0.27
C GLU A 71 12.70 -2.83 -0.72
N ILE A 72 11.54 -2.26 -1.07
CA ILE A 72 11.42 -0.86 -1.49
C ILE A 72 11.02 -0.01 -0.29
N ILE A 73 11.66 1.14 -0.16
CA ILE A 73 11.40 2.09 0.93
C ILE A 73 9.93 2.53 0.93
N THR A 74 9.35 2.66 2.12
CA THR A 74 7.96 3.11 2.29
C THR A 74 7.88 4.63 2.37
N VAL A 75 6.67 5.17 2.20
CA VAL A 75 6.44 6.62 2.37
C VAL A 75 6.79 7.05 3.80
N GLU A 76 6.41 6.24 4.78
CA GLU A 76 6.71 6.50 6.19
C GLU A 76 8.22 6.57 6.44
N ASP A 77 9.00 5.70 5.80
CA ASP A 77 10.46 5.72 5.93
C ASP A 77 11.07 6.96 5.26
N ILE A 78 10.50 7.45 4.16
CA ILE A 78 10.94 8.69 3.53
C ILE A 78 10.67 9.88 4.46
N GLU A 79 9.50 9.93 5.08
CA GLU A 79 9.17 10.97 6.06
C GLU A 79 10.12 10.92 7.25
N ARG A 80 10.46 9.73 7.72
CA ARG A 80 11.41 9.52 8.80
C ARG A 80 12.81 10.02 8.41
N LEU A 81 13.23 9.77 7.16
CA LEU A 81 14.49 10.25 6.63
C LEU A 81 14.55 11.78 6.65
N MET A 82 13.47 12.44 6.25
CA MET A 82 13.38 13.90 6.30
C MET A 82 13.50 14.43 7.72
N LYS A 83 12.90 13.77 8.68
CA LYS A 83 13.00 14.15 10.10
C LYS A 83 14.40 13.95 10.66
N LEU A 84 15.03 12.83 10.34
CA LEU A 84 16.36 12.52 10.86
C LEU A 84 17.41 13.52 10.39
N TYR A 85 17.30 14.00 9.15
CA TYR A 85 18.23 14.98 8.60
C TYR A 85 17.71 16.42 8.73
N ASN A 86 16.50 16.59 9.26
CA ASN A 86 15.85 17.90 9.40
C ASN A 86 15.86 18.69 8.08
N ILE A 87 15.37 18.06 7.03
CA ILE A 87 15.48 18.57 5.66
C ILE A 87 14.12 18.48 4.95
N GLY A 88 13.84 19.46 4.08
CA GLY A 88 12.61 19.47 3.30
C GLY A 88 12.68 18.60 2.05
N LYS A 89 11.57 18.53 1.30
CA LYS A 89 11.42 17.66 0.13
C LYS A 89 12.41 17.98 -0.99
N ALA A 90 12.47 19.22 -1.45
CA ALA A 90 13.34 19.62 -2.54
C ALA A 90 14.81 19.52 -2.15
N PRO A 91 15.25 20.05 -0.99
CA PRO A 91 16.64 19.87 -0.55
C PRO A 91 17.05 18.41 -0.42
N LEU A 92 16.17 17.53 0.07
CA LEU A 92 16.47 16.11 0.16
C LEU A 92 16.64 15.49 -1.21
N SER A 93 15.76 15.81 -2.16
CA SER A 93 15.86 15.32 -3.53
C SER A 93 17.22 15.69 -4.14
N LEU A 94 17.63 16.93 -3.98
CA LEU A 94 18.92 17.42 -4.52
C LEU A 94 20.11 16.80 -3.83
N ALA A 95 20.03 16.63 -2.49
CA ALA A 95 21.12 16.01 -1.71
C ALA A 95 21.36 14.55 -2.10
N LEU A 96 20.30 13.84 -2.50
CA LEU A 96 20.41 12.44 -2.93
C LEU A 96 20.75 12.29 -4.41
N GLY A 97 20.87 13.40 -5.14
CA GLY A 97 21.14 13.37 -6.57
C GLY A 97 19.91 13.09 -7.43
N PHE A 98 18.74 13.28 -6.88
CA PHE A 98 17.46 13.11 -7.60
C PHE A 98 17.02 14.46 -8.20
N GLY A 99 16.02 14.42 -9.06
CA GLY A 99 15.38 15.65 -9.53
C GLY A 99 14.65 16.36 -8.39
N GLU A 100 14.52 17.68 -8.48
CA GLU A 100 13.96 18.52 -7.41
C GLU A 100 12.60 18.08 -6.88
N VAL A 101 11.73 17.52 -7.73
CA VAL A 101 10.38 17.11 -7.35
C VAL A 101 10.25 15.61 -7.03
N THR A 102 11.34 14.86 -7.07
CA THR A 102 11.32 13.41 -6.95
C THR A 102 10.75 12.94 -5.60
N ILE A 103 11.23 13.50 -4.49
CA ILE A 103 10.74 13.14 -3.16
C ILE A 103 9.26 13.51 -2.99
N THR A 104 8.84 14.65 -3.55
CA THR A 104 7.44 15.05 -3.53
C THR A 104 6.55 14.01 -4.19
N ARG A 105 6.96 13.46 -5.33
CA ARG A 105 6.24 12.40 -6.04
C ARG A 105 6.18 11.12 -5.22
N TYR A 106 7.26 10.75 -4.56
CA TYR A 106 7.29 9.55 -3.72
C TYR A 106 6.38 9.68 -2.51
N LEU A 107 6.34 10.87 -1.89
CA LEU A 107 5.43 11.12 -0.77
C LEU A 107 3.96 11.11 -1.18
N ALA A 108 3.68 11.38 -2.46
CA ALA A 108 2.33 11.29 -3.02
C ALA A 108 1.93 9.86 -3.39
N GLY A 109 2.83 8.89 -3.25
CA GLY A 109 2.53 7.47 -3.46
C GLY A 109 3.23 6.80 -4.61
N GLN A 110 4.01 7.54 -5.42
CA GLN A 110 4.77 6.92 -6.50
C GLN A 110 5.79 5.96 -5.94
N VAL A 111 5.87 4.76 -6.52
CA VAL A 111 6.82 3.73 -6.08
C VAL A 111 8.20 4.04 -6.65
N PRO A 112 9.23 4.21 -5.81
CA PRO A 112 10.59 4.47 -6.29
C PRO A 112 11.15 3.28 -7.07
N SER A 113 12.14 3.55 -7.93
CA SER A 113 12.93 2.47 -8.52
C SER A 113 13.75 1.79 -7.42
N LYS A 114 14.16 0.55 -7.66
CA LYS A 114 14.99 -0.19 -6.70
C LYS A 114 16.29 0.57 -6.39
N GLU A 115 16.91 1.14 -7.40
CA GLU A 115 18.14 1.92 -7.27
C GLU A 115 17.96 3.11 -6.32
N TYR A 116 16.91 3.92 -6.55
CA TYR A 116 16.65 5.09 -5.71
C TYR A 116 16.20 4.69 -4.31
N SER A 117 15.42 3.62 -4.20
CA SER A 117 15.03 3.07 -2.91
C SER A 117 16.26 2.66 -2.09
N ASP A 118 17.20 1.96 -2.71
CA ASP A 118 18.44 1.52 -2.02
C ASP A 118 19.28 2.70 -1.54
N ILE A 119 19.35 3.78 -2.33
CA ILE A 119 20.04 5.01 -1.94
C ILE A 119 19.40 5.60 -0.68
N MET A 120 18.08 5.68 -0.64
CA MET A 120 17.34 6.22 0.50
C MET A 120 17.45 5.32 1.73
N LEU A 121 17.36 4.00 1.54
CA LEU A 121 17.50 3.05 2.65
C LEU A 121 18.90 3.10 3.25
N HIS A 122 19.92 3.25 2.42
CA HIS A 122 21.30 3.41 2.87
C HIS A 122 21.46 4.70 3.69
N ALA A 123 20.89 5.80 3.22
CA ALA A 123 20.92 7.07 3.94
C ALA A 123 20.20 6.97 5.29
N LEU A 124 19.08 6.26 5.34
CA LEU A 124 18.32 6.05 6.57
C LEU A 124 19.11 5.21 7.57
N ALA A 125 19.78 4.15 7.12
CA ALA A 125 20.63 3.31 7.97
C ALA A 125 21.83 4.07 8.51
N SER A 126 22.40 4.97 7.71
CA SER A 126 23.57 5.77 8.12
C SER A 126 23.24 6.82 9.19
N ALA A 127 21.94 7.22 9.27
CA ALA A 127 21.49 8.24 10.22
C ALA A 127 21.14 7.67 11.59
N SER A 128 20.99 6.37 11.72
CA SER A 128 20.57 5.72 12.97
C SER A 128 21.74 5.29 13.86
#